data_ab79b5d1a72a70144242229333d1db66
#
_entry.id   ab79b5d1a72a70144242229333d1db66
#
_cell.length_a   1.000
_cell.length_b   1.000
_cell.length_c   1.000
_cell.angle_alpha   90.00
_cell.angle_beta   90.00
_cell.angle_gamma   90.00
#
_symmetry.space_group_name_H-M   'P 1'
#
loop_
_entity.id
_entity.type
_entity.pdbx_description
1 polymer ?
#
loop_
_entity_poly.entity_id
_entity_poly.type
_entity_poly.pdbx_seq_one_letter_code
_entity_poly.pdbx_strand_id
1 'polypeptide(L)'
;SNMHQGWPKFTQNLWYATHDGGLAAMVYSPCNVTAEVAGGVRVTIAERTQYPFDEQIRFEIKIDGRKVKTAQFPLRLRIPGWCEGATVAVNGQAVASPGKGSVAEVRRAWRTGDVVTLRLPMEVAVSRWYERSAVVERGPLVYSLRIGEKWSKVRNPGKQIYGPWYYEVRPTTPWNYTLFEEDVRPERIAEAFRVERRDIGDAYPWTLENAPVEIKARGRRLDEWVLYQESAGPQPYSTNETANPAEEITLIPYGCTTLRITEFPLTRDLRKNW
;
A
#
# COMPACT_ATOMS: atom_id res chain seq x y z
N SER A 1 11.01 -23.14 1.44
CA SER A 1 10.67 -21.74 1.73
C SER A 1 9.33 -21.68 2.49
N ASN A 2 9.26 -20.90 3.54
CA ASN A 2 8.08 -20.79 4.41
C ASN A 2 7.03 -19.78 3.91
N MET A 3 7.22 -19.25 2.71
CA MET A 3 6.35 -18.20 2.16
C MET A 3 4.88 -18.65 2.06
N HIS A 4 4.62 -19.90 1.69
CA HIS A 4 3.25 -20.41 1.59
C HIS A 4 2.52 -20.46 2.94
N GLN A 5 3.25 -20.57 4.06
CA GLN A 5 2.66 -20.60 5.39
C GLN A 5 2.24 -19.20 5.87
N GLY A 6 2.78 -18.16 5.27
CA GLY A 6 2.45 -16.78 5.60
C GLY A 6 1.00 -16.43 5.26
N TRP A 7 0.50 -16.86 4.12
CA TRP A 7 -0.84 -16.52 3.64
C TRP A 7 -1.97 -17.05 4.53
N PRO A 8 -2.00 -18.35 4.91
CA PRO A 8 -3.01 -18.83 5.85
C PRO A 8 -2.97 -18.08 7.18
N LYS A 9 -1.77 -17.82 7.72
CA LYS A 9 -1.62 -17.07 8.96
C LYS A 9 -2.11 -15.63 8.81
N PHE A 10 -1.80 -14.97 7.70
CA PHE A 10 -2.29 -13.63 7.42
C PHE A 10 -3.82 -13.60 7.38
N THR A 11 -4.46 -14.51 6.61
CA THR A 11 -5.93 -14.56 6.50
C THR A 11 -6.63 -14.88 7.81
N GLN A 12 -6.02 -15.70 8.67
CA GLN A 12 -6.54 -15.99 10.01
C GLN A 12 -6.51 -14.78 10.94
N ASN A 13 -5.66 -13.80 10.67
CA ASN A 13 -5.45 -12.63 11.54
C ASN A 13 -6.05 -11.33 10.96
N LEU A 14 -6.95 -11.41 9.98
CA LEU A 14 -7.68 -10.24 9.48
C LEU A 14 -8.68 -9.73 10.53
N TRP A 15 -9.35 -10.65 11.23
CA TRP A 15 -10.40 -10.39 12.21
C TRP A 15 -10.17 -11.13 13.49
N TYR A 16 -10.65 -10.55 14.60
CA TYR A 16 -10.61 -11.15 15.92
C TYR A 16 -11.97 -11.06 16.61
N ALA A 17 -12.32 -12.10 17.36
CA ALA A 17 -13.37 -12.01 18.35
C ALA A 17 -12.87 -11.22 19.56
N THR A 18 -13.74 -10.45 20.20
CA THR A 18 -13.42 -9.70 21.41
C THR A 18 -14.08 -10.29 22.65
N HIS A 19 -13.46 -10.09 23.82
CA HIS A 19 -13.92 -10.69 25.08
C HIS A 19 -15.34 -10.27 25.50
N ASP A 20 -15.82 -9.12 24.97
CA ASP A 20 -17.15 -8.57 25.22
C ASP A 20 -18.19 -8.98 24.14
N GLY A 21 -17.91 -10.06 23.42
CA GLY A 21 -18.83 -10.65 22.45
C GLY A 21 -18.96 -9.87 21.14
N GLY A 22 -17.95 -9.09 20.79
CA GLY A 22 -17.86 -8.32 19.55
C GLY A 22 -16.85 -8.86 18.57
N LEU A 23 -16.59 -8.08 17.52
CA LEU A 23 -15.63 -8.37 16.46
C LEU A 23 -14.71 -7.16 16.20
N ALA A 24 -13.47 -7.45 15.84
CA ALA A 24 -12.46 -6.44 15.48
C ALA A 24 -11.84 -6.74 14.12
N ALA A 25 -11.97 -5.81 13.17
CA ALA A 25 -11.24 -5.80 11.91
C ALA A 25 -9.86 -5.14 12.12
N MET A 26 -8.80 -5.93 12.06
CA MET A 26 -7.44 -5.47 12.36
C MET A 26 -6.58 -5.29 11.12
N VAL A 27 -6.86 -6.05 10.05
CA VAL A 27 -6.21 -5.92 8.74
C VAL A 27 -7.30 -5.97 7.68
N TYR A 28 -7.28 -5.03 6.74
CA TYR A 28 -8.32 -4.90 5.73
C TYR A 28 -7.98 -5.65 4.45
N SER A 29 -8.92 -6.50 4.03
CA SER A 29 -8.84 -7.26 2.78
C SER A 29 -10.23 -7.77 2.40
N PRO A 30 -10.58 -7.86 1.11
CA PRO A 30 -11.87 -8.43 0.71
C PRO A 30 -12.06 -9.82 1.31
N CYS A 31 -13.06 -9.97 2.18
CA CYS A 31 -13.34 -11.26 2.83
C CYS A 31 -14.79 -11.33 3.33
N ASN A 32 -15.18 -12.52 3.78
CA ASN A 32 -16.39 -12.72 4.57
C ASN A 32 -15.97 -13.36 5.89
N VAL A 33 -16.38 -12.76 7.00
CA VAL A 33 -16.19 -13.33 8.33
C VAL A 33 -17.54 -13.78 8.89
N THR A 34 -17.59 -15.01 9.39
CA THR A 34 -18.78 -15.54 10.09
C THR A 34 -18.38 -15.91 11.50
N ALA A 35 -19.08 -15.38 12.47
CA ALA A 35 -18.78 -15.56 13.88
C ALA A 35 -20.06 -15.54 14.75
N GLU A 36 -19.94 -16.06 15.97
CA GLU A 36 -20.95 -15.89 17.01
C GLU A 36 -20.64 -14.66 17.84
N VAL A 37 -21.63 -13.79 18.01
CA VAL A 37 -21.55 -12.53 18.75
C VAL A 37 -22.73 -12.41 19.72
N ALA A 38 -22.73 -11.43 20.57
CA ALA A 38 -23.87 -11.08 21.43
C ALA A 38 -24.46 -12.29 22.16
N GLY A 39 -23.63 -13.17 22.69
CA GLY A 39 -24.09 -14.35 23.48
C GLY A 39 -24.64 -15.50 22.62
N GLY A 40 -24.17 -15.67 21.39
CA GLY A 40 -24.49 -16.84 20.54
C GLY A 40 -25.27 -16.52 19.27
N VAL A 41 -25.41 -15.24 18.92
CA VAL A 41 -26.02 -14.85 17.64
C VAL A 41 -24.99 -14.97 16.53
N ARG A 42 -25.28 -15.79 15.52
CA ARG A 42 -24.42 -15.95 14.36
C ARG A 42 -24.62 -14.79 13.39
N VAL A 43 -23.51 -14.17 13.01
CA VAL A 43 -23.49 -13.07 12.03
C VAL A 43 -22.45 -13.34 10.95
N THR A 44 -22.71 -12.83 9.74
CA THR A 44 -21.74 -12.76 8.66
C THR A 44 -21.52 -11.31 8.30
N ILE A 45 -20.25 -10.87 8.26
CA ILE A 45 -19.85 -9.53 7.79
C ILE A 45 -19.07 -9.72 6.49
N ALA A 46 -19.56 -9.10 5.41
CA ALA A 46 -18.86 -9.07 4.13
C ALA A 46 -18.04 -7.78 4.04
N GLU A 47 -16.73 -7.91 4.02
CA GLU A 47 -15.79 -6.80 3.81
C GLU A 47 -15.54 -6.63 2.31
N ARG A 48 -15.86 -5.45 1.79
CA ARG A 48 -15.72 -5.07 0.38
C ARG A 48 -14.80 -3.87 0.26
N THR A 49 -13.69 -4.02 -0.45
CA THR A 49 -12.68 -2.97 -0.58
C THR A 49 -11.72 -3.28 -1.72
N GLN A 50 -11.07 -2.26 -2.24
CA GLN A 50 -9.87 -2.35 -3.07
C GLN A 50 -8.61 -1.93 -2.29
N TYR A 51 -8.70 -1.88 -0.96
CA TYR A 51 -7.53 -1.62 -0.11
C TYR A 51 -6.42 -2.65 -0.44
N PRO A 52 -5.15 -2.25 -0.57
CA PRO A 52 -4.52 -0.99 -0.16
C PRO A 52 -4.48 0.11 -1.24
N PHE A 53 -5.17 -0.05 -2.36
CA PHE A 53 -5.16 0.95 -3.45
C PHE A 53 -6.25 2.00 -3.30
N ASP A 54 -7.34 1.69 -2.61
CA ASP A 54 -8.46 2.59 -2.32
C ASP A 54 -8.59 2.86 -0.82
N GLU A 55 -9.21 3.99 -0.51
CA GLU A 55 -9.37 4.53 0.84
C GLU A 55 -10.61 4.00 1.55
N GLN A 56 -11.54 3.38 0.79
CA GLN A 56 -12.84 2.97 1.33
C GLN A 56 -12.88 1.48 1.63
N ILE A 57 -13.34 1.16 2.83
CA ILE A 57 -13.64 -0.20 3.27
C ILE A 57 -15.12 -0.23 3.69
N ARG A 58 -15.87 -1.15 3.11
CA ARG A 58 -17.31 -1.31 3.35
C ARG A 58 -17.58 -2.66 4.00
N PHE A 59 -18.33 -2.65 5.10
CA PHE A 59 -18.71 -3.84 5.84
C PHE A 59 -20.22 -3.98 5.78
N GLU A 60 -20.71 -5.06 5.19
CA GLU A 60 -22.14 -5.38 5.06
C GLU A 60 -22.50 -6.44 6.10
N ILE A 61 -23.46 -6.13 6.97
CA ILE A 61 -23.83 -6.98 8.09
C ILE A 61 -25.03 -7.84 7.74
N LYS A 62 -24.91 -9.14 7.97
CA LYS A 62 -26.00 -10.11 7.86
C LYS A 62 -26.11 -10.90 9.15
N ILE A 63 -27.31 -10.92 9.72
CA ILE A 63 -27.65 -11.77 10.89
C ILE A 63 -28.16 -13.10 10.35
N ASP A 64 -27.50 -14.18 10.73
CA ASP A 64 -27.86 -15.52 10.29
C ASP A 64 -28.95 -16.10 11.20
N GLY A 65 -30.03 -16.54 10.59
CA GLY A 65 -31.16 -17.14 11.30
C GLY A 65 -32.49 -16.38 11.13
N ARG A 66 -33.58 -17.14 11.07
CA ARG A 66 -34.91 -16.56 10.82
C ARG A 66 -35.57 -15.93 12.05
N LYS A 67 -35.15 -16.33 13.26
CA LYS A 67 -35.81 -15.93 14.51
C LYS A 67 -35.22 -14.66 15.11
N VAL A 68 -33.92 -14.40 14.92
CA VAL A 68 -33.21 -13.23 15.48
C VAL A 68 -33.19 -12.11 14.44
N LYS A 69 -33.71 -10.95 14.79
CA LYS A 69 -33.79 -9.78 13.89
C LYS A 69 -32.65 -8.78 14.12
N THR A 70 -32.08 -8.79 15.33
CA THR A 70 -31.02 -7.86 15.73
C THR A 70 -29.97 -8.56 16.55
N ALA A 71 -28.71 -8.09 16.46
CA ALA A 71 -27.63 -8.53 17.31
C ALA A 71 -26.90 -7.31 17.89
N GLN A 72 -26.80 -7.21 19.20
CA GLN A 72 -26.14 -6.09 19.87
C GLN A 72 -24.69 -6.47 20.21
N PHE A 73 -23.75 -5.92 19.47
CA PHE A 73 -22.32 -6.16 19.70
C PHE A 73 -21.46 -4.96 19.28
N PRO A 74 -20.25 -4.80 19.84
CA PRO A 74 -19.28 -3.81 19.37
C PRO A 74 -18.58 -4.31 18.11
N LEU A 75 -18.51 -3.47 17.11
CA LEU A 75 -17.63 -3.62 15.95
C LEU A 75 -16.46 -2.65 16.11
N ARG A 76 -15.24 -3.18 16.10
CA ARG A 76 -14.01 -2.43 16.26
C ARG A 76 -13.24 -2.40 14.95
N LEU A 77 -12.77 -1.21 14.59
CA LEU A 77 -12.05 -0.95 13.33
C LEU A 77 -10.70 -0.30 13.65
N ARG A 78 -9.60 -0.93 13.25
CA ARG A 78 -8.26 -0.39 13.46
C ARG A 78 -8.02 0.81 12.55
N ILE A 79 -7.53 1.91 13.10
CA ILE A 79 -7.06 3.06 12.34
C ILE A 79 -5.52 2.99 12.27
N PRO A 80 -4.94 2.89 11.07
CA PRO A 80 -3.49 2.85 10.92
C PRO A 80 -2.80 4.12 11.41
N GLY A 81 -1.54 4.00 11.85
CA GLY A 81 -0.75 5.14 12.32
C GLY A 81 -0.42 6.19 11.25
N TRP A 82 -0.48 5.81 9.97
CA TRP A 82 -0.27 6.73 8.85
C TRP A 82 -1.52 7.55 8.49
N CYS A 83 -2.72 7.14 8.93
CA CYS A 83 -3.99 7.71 8.48
C CYS A 83 -4.40 8.91 9.32
N GLU A 84 -4.40 10.10 8.74
CA GLU A 84 -5.06 11.28 9.29
C GLU A 84 -6.48 11.41 8.73
N GLY A 85 -7.41 11.91 9.54
CA GLY A 85 -8.77 12.22 9.09
C GLY A 85 -9.64 11.01 8.77
N ALA A 86 -9.39 9.85 9.42
CA ALA A 86 -10.25 8.67 9.29
C ALA A 86 -11.70 8.99 9.68
N THR A 87 -12.66 8.43 8.95
CA THR A 87 -14.09 8.59 9.25
C THR A 87 -14.80 7.24 9.22
N VAL A 88 -15.77 7.08 10.13
CA VAL A 88 -16.66 5.92 10.19
C VAL A 88 -18.09 6.39 10.02
N ALA A 89 -18.81 5.78 9.10
CA ALA A 89 -20.24 6.02 8.88
C ALA A 89 -21.03 4.72 8.98
N VAL A 90 -22.27 4.80 9.44
CA VAL A 90 -23.22 3.68 9.44
C VAL A 90 -24.45 4.11 8.64
N ASN A 91 -24.79 3.33 7.62
CA ASN A 91 -25.90 3.61 6.71
C ASN A 91 -25.84 5.05 6.13
N GLY A 92 -24.63 5.51 5.81
CA GLY A 92 -24.35 6.84 5.27
C GLY A 92 -24.29 7.97 6.30
N GLN A 93 -24.58 7.71 7.57
CA GLN A 93 -24.48 8.72 8.64
C GLN A 93 -23.13 8.60 9.36
N ALA A 94 -22.40 9.70 9.46
CA ALA A 94 -21.13 9.75 10.20
C ALA A 94 -21.36 9.47 11.69
N VAL A 95 -20.58 8.55 12.27
CA VAL A 95 -20.71 8.15 13.66
C VAL A 95 -19.42 8.34 14.46
N ALA A 96 -18.27 8.40 13.79
CA ALA A 96 -17.00 8.65 14.46
C ALA A 96 -15.96 9.24 13.48
N SER A 97 -15.03 10.03 14.06
CA SER A 97 -13.81 10.54 13.39
C SER A 97 -12.61 10.20 14.29
N PRO A 98 -12.16 8.93 14.26
CA PRO A 98 -11.11 8.44 15.15
C PRO A 98 -9.74 8.97 14.72
N GLY A 99 -8.87 9.19 15.71
CA GLY A 99 -7.48 9.58 15.47
C GLY A 99 -6.62 8.45 14.90
N LYS A 100 -5.49 8.80 14.30
CA LYS A 100 -4.50 7.84 13.81
C LYS A 100 -3.98 6.92 14.92
N GLY A 101 -3.62 5.69 14.56
CA GLY A 101 -3.05 4.71 15.50
C GLY A 101 -4.03 4.22 16.57
N SER A 102 -5.34 4.44 16.39
CA SER A 102 -6.39 4.08 17.33
C SER A 102 -7.26 2.92 16.85
N VAL A 103 -8.29 2.59 17.64
CA VAL A 103 -9.35 1.65 17.27
C VAL A 103 -10.68 2.36 17.46
N ALA A 104 -11.43 2.50 16.38
CA ALA A 104 -12.81 3.01 16.45
C ALA A 104 -13.74 1.89 16.93
N GLU A 105 -14.62 2.20 17.87
CA GLU A 105 -15.67 1.28 18.31
C GLU A 105 -17.04 1.83 17.91
N VAL A 106 -17.85 0.96 17.28
CA VAL A 106 -19.26 1.22 17.00
C VAL A 106 -20.09 0.17 17.71
N ARG A 107 -20.78 0.55 18.77
CA ARG A 107 -21.63 -0.34 19.59
C ARG A 107 -23.11 -0.01 19.32
N ARG A 108 -23.83 -0.98 18.76
CA ARG A 108 -25.27 -0.81 18.49
C ARG A 108 -25.97 -2.16 18.32
N ALA A 109 -27.31 -2.12 18.23
CA ALA A 109 -28.11 -3.25 17.77
C ALA A 109 -28.11 -3.27 16.23
N TRP A 110 -27.34 -4.18 15.67
CA TRP A 110 -27.19 -4.38 14.24
C TRP A 110 -28.37 -5.13 13.65
N ARG A 111 -28.64 -4.87 12.35
CA ARG A 111 -29.65 -5.56 11.57
C ARG A 111 -29.04 -6.04 10.26
N THR A 112 -29.64 -7.07 9.66
CA THR A 112 -29.29 -7.47 8.29
C THR A 112 -29.51 -6.31 7.33
N GLY A 113 -28.53 -6.01 6.50
CA GLY A 113 -28.51 -4.88 5.57
C GLY A 113 -27.85 -3.61 6.13
N ASP A 114 -27.49 -3.56 7.42
CA ASP A 114 -26.68 -2.44 7.93
C ASP A 114 -25.31 -2.46 7.24
N VAL A 115 -24.84 -1.26 6.91
CA VAL A 115 -23.56 -1.03 6.24
C VAL A 115 -22.72 -0.08 7.05
N VAL A 116 -21.49 -0.52 7.39
CA VAL A 116 -20.47 0.35 7.94
C VAL A 116 -19.49 0.72 6.84
N THR A 117 -19.17 1.99 6.71
CA THR A 117 -18.14 2.51 5.80
C THR A 117 -17.03 3.13 6.63
N LEU A 118 -15.82 2.58 6.51
CA LEU A 118 -14.60 3.19 7.00
C LEU A 118 -13.89 3.84 5.83
N ARG A 119 -13.52 5.11 5.98
CA ARG A 119 -12.65 5.81 5.05
C ARG A 119 -11.31 6.11 5.72
N LEU A 120 -10.24 5.73 5.05
CA LEU A 120 -8.85 5.95 5.45
C LEU A 120 -8.15 6.83 4.39
N PRO A 121 -8.23 8.17 4.48
CA PRO A 121 -7.58 9.06 3.52
C PRO A 121 -6.08 8.72 3.38
N MET A 122 -5.60 8.69 2.14
CA MET A 122 -4.22 8.33 1.80
C MET A 122 -3.55 9.51 1.10
N GLU A 123 -2.73 10.23 1.83
CA GLU A 123 -1.86 11.28 1.29
C GLU A 123 -0.49 10.73 0.96
N VAL A 124 0.22 11.40 0.06
CA VAL A 124 1.63 11.11 -0.20
C VAL A 124 2.44 11.61 0.98
N ALA A 125 3.33 10.77 1.48
CA ALA A 125 4.30 11.10 2.51
C ALA A 125 5.71 10.74 2.03
N VAL A 126 6.71 11.40 2.60
CA VAL A 126 8.11 11.09 2.31
C VAL A 126 8.85 10.87 3.63
N SER A 127 9.43 9.70 3.77
CA SER A 127 10.31 9.34 4.90
C SER A 127 11.78 9.39 4.49
N ARG A 128 12.69 9.45 5.49
CA ARG A 128 14.14 9.49 5.29
C ARG A 128 14.78 8.20 5.79
N TRP A 129 15.68 7.67 4.97
CA TRP A 129 16.31 6.37 5.21
C TRP A 129 17.82 6.45 5.05
N TYR A 130 18.43 5.32 4.68
CA TYR A 130 19.88 5.19 4.55
C TYR A 130 20.46 6.27 3.62
N GLU A 131 21.64 6.80 3.96
CA GLU A 131 22.34 7.91 3.26
C GLU A 131 21.44 9.14 3.02
N ARG A 132 20.51 9.40 3.95
CA ARG A 132 19.52 10.49 3.89
C ARG A 132 18.63 10.45 2.63
N SER A 133 18.47 9.29 2.02
CA SER A 133 17.58 9.05 0.89
C SER A 133 16.11 9.33 1.23
N ALA A 134 15.31 9.55 0.21
CA ALA A 134 13.87 9.73 0.32
C ALA A 134 13.13 8.47 -0.12
N VAL A 135 12.13 8.05 0.65
CA VAL A 135 11.18 7.00 0.30
C VAL A 135 9.81 7.63 0.18
N VAL A 136 9.12 7.36 -0.94
CA VAL A 136 7.77 7.87 -1.20
C VAL A 136 6.76 6.82 -0.79
N GLU A 137 5.81 7.23 0.04
CA GLU A 137 4.77 6.38 0.61
C GLU A 137 3.39 6.98 0.35
N ARG A 138 2.37 6.13 0.24
CA ARG A 138 0.98 6.57 0.22
C ARG A 138 0.09 5.53 0.91
N GLY A 139 -0.54 5.90 2.00
CA GLY A 139 -1.25 4.94 2.84
C GLY A 139 -0.32 3.83 3.33
N PRO A 140 -0.66 2.54 3.17
CA PRO A 140 0.19 1.43 3.60
C PRO A 140 1.26 1.03 2.57
N LEU A 141 1.36 1.72 1.44
CA LEU A 141 2.22 1.32 0.32
C LEU A 141 3.46 2.19 0.22
N VAL A 142 4.59 1.53 -0.01
CA VAL A 142 5.84 2.14 -0.49
C VAL A 142 5.84 2.12 -2.01
N TYR A 143 6.37 3.16 -2.63
CA TYR A 143 6.43 3.32 -4.07
C TYR A 143 7.85 3.16 -4.59
N SER A 144 7.98 2.43 -5.70
CA SER A 144 9.22 2.21 -6.43
C SER A 144 9.20 2.93 -7.77
N LEU A 145 10.36 3.26 -8.31
CA LEU A 145 10.47 3.72 -9.68
C LEU A 145 9.91 2.67 -10.65
N ARG A 146 9.08 3.10 -11.59
CA ARG A 146 8.61 2.25 -12.69
C ARG A 146 9.74 2.03 -13.68
N ILE A 147 10.38 0.88 -13.59
CA ILE A 147 11.48 0.47 -14.47
C ILE A 147 10.94 -0.53 -15.47
N GLY A 148 11.17 -0.29 -16.77
CA GLY A 148 10.81 -1.28 -17.79
C GLY A 148 11.65 -2.56 -17.62
N GLU A 149 11.05 -3.72 -17.80
CA GLU A 149 11.65 -5.02 -17.52
C GLU A 149 11.78 -5.87 -18.80
N LYS A 150 12.96 -6.45 -19.01
CA LYS A 150 13.19 -7.49 -20.00
C LYS A 150 13.48 -8.80 -19.29
N TRP A 151 12.59 -9.77 -19.46
CA TRP A 151 12.70 -11.11 -18.89
C TRP A 151 13.38 -12.06 -19.87
N SER A 152 14.45 -12.71 -19.46
CA SER A 152 15.20 -13.68 -20.24
C SER A 152 15.23 -15.01 -19.49
N LYS A 153 14.75 -16.08 -20.13
CA LYS A 153 14.81 -17.44 -19.59
C LYS A 153 16.20 -18.00 -19.88
N VAL A 154 16.91 -18.37 -18.81
CA VAL A 154 18.29 -18.86 -18.88
C VAL A 154 18.34 -20.31 -18.40
N ARG A 155 19.09 -21.14 -19.12
CA ARG A 155 19.32 -22.53 -18.69
C ARG A 155 20.22 -22.56 -17.47
N ASN A 156 19.80 -23.28 -16.45
CA ASN A 156 20.62 -23.52 -15.26
C ASN A 156 21.51 -24.76 -15.50
N PRO A 157 22.82 -24.61 -15.76
CA PRO A 157 23.72 -25.74 -15.94
C PRO A 157 24.12 -26.40 -14.61
N GLY A 158 23.73 -25.78 -13.48
CA GLY A 158 24.10 -26.20 -12.15
C GLY A 158 23.22 -27.31 -11.57
N LYS A 159 23.15 -27.37 -10.25
CA LYS A 159 22.43 -28.43 -9.51
C LYS A 159 20.94 -28.41 -9.82
N GLN A 160 20.42 -29.53 -10.29
CA GLN A 160 18.99 -29.73 -10.64
C GLN A 160 18.00 -29.40 -9.52
N ILE A 161 18.43 -29.34 -8.27
CA ILE A 161 17.58 -29.01 -7.12
C ILE A 161 16.89 -27.62 -7.23
N TYR A 162 17.45 -26.71 -8.02
CA TYR A 162 16.86 -25.39 -8.27
C TYR A 162 16.07 -25.31 -9.59
N GLY A 163 15.90 -26.44 -10.25
CA GLY A 163 15.24 -26.54 -11.55
C GLY A 163 16.20 -26.26 -12.73
N PRO A 164 15.76 -26.62 -13.95
CA PRO A 164 16.58 -26.54 -15.16
C PRO A 164 16.69 -25.12 -15.73
N TRP A 165 15.93 -24.15 -15.20
CA TRP A 165 15.83 -22.81 -15.73
C TRP A 165 15.70 -21.79 -14.59
N TYR A 166 16.20 -20.56 -14.84
CA TYR A 166 15.91 -19.36 -14.06
C TYR A 166 15.62 -18.20 -14.99
N TYR A 167 15.13 -17.08 -14.44
CA TYR A 167 14.90 -15.87 -15.20
C TYR A 167 15.86 -14.79 -14.75
N GLU A 168 16.49 -14.12 -15.72
CA GLU A 168 17.15 -12.84 -15.54
C GLU A 168 16.23 -11.72 -15.93
N VAL A 169 16.17 -10.69 -15.10
CA VAL A 169 15.36 -9.50 -15.34
C VAL A 169 16.29 -8.31 -15.45
N ARG A 170 16.26 -7.64 -16.61
CA ARG A 170 17.13 -6.50 -16.88
C ARG A 170 16.31 -5.24 -17.16
N PRO A 171 16.78 -4.04 -16.73
CA PRO A 171 16.09 -2.79 -17.01
C PRO A 171 16.12 -2.47 -18.49
N THR A 172 15.00 -1.96 -19.03
CA THR A 172 14.90 -1.42 -20.37
C THR A 172 14.79 0.11 -20.38
N THR A 173 14.65 0.72 -19.19
CA THR A 173 14.62 2.16 -18.96
C THR A 173 15.66 2.55 -17.93
N PRO A 174 16.08 3.83 -17.88
CA PRO A 174 16.95 4.31 -16.79
C PRO A 174 16.35 4.03 -15.41
N TRP A 175 17.22 3.78 -14.43
CA TRP A 175 16.83 3.43 -13.06
C TRP A 175 17.49 4.31 -11.99
N ASN A 176 18.57 5.00 -12.31
CA ASN A 176 19.46 5.75 -11.41
C ASN A 176 18.99 7.20 -11.24
N TYR A 177 17.80 7.39 -10.68
CA TYR A 177 17.22 8.71 -10.47
C TYR A 177 17.38 9.21 -9.03
N THR A 178 17.54 10.52 -8.91
CA THR A 178 17.39 11.26 -7.66
C THR A 178 16.03 11.96 -7.62
N LEU A 179 15.54 12.32 -6.43
CA LEU A 179 14.45 13.28 -6.25
C LEU A 179 15.03 14.66 -5.89
N PHE A 180 14.26 15.71 -6.11
CA PHE A 180 14.67 17.06 -5.73
C PHE A 180 14.47 17.30 -4.24
N GLU A 181 15.48 17.87 -3.56
CA GLU A 181 15.44 18.15 -2.12
C GLU A 181 14.28 19.08 -1.73
N GLU A 182 13.97 20.06 -2.58
CA GLU A 182 12.85 20.97 -2.36
C GLU A 182 11.49 20.31 -2.50
N ASP A 183 11.35 19.29 -3.37
CA ASP A 183 10.08 18.61 -3.65
C ASP A 183 9.65 17.67 -2.50
N VAL A 184 10.61 17.20 -1.71
CA VAL A 184 10.35 16.28 -0.59
C VAL A 184 10.18 17.00 0.75
N ARG A 185 10.06 18.33 0.74
CA ARG A 185 9.70 19.11 1.93
C ARG A 185 8.22 18.97 2.22
N PRO A 186 7.78 18.89 3.49
CA PRO A 186 6.38 18.67 3.85
C PRO A 186 5.41 19.59 3.13
N GLU A 187 5.74 20.87 3.01
CA GLU A 187 4.90 21.89 2.38
C GLU A 187 4.82 21.80 0.86
N ARG A 188 5.68 20.98 0.24
CA ARG A 188 5.76 20.83 -1.23
C ARG A 188 5.21 19.50 -1.73
N ILE A 189 5.09 18.49 -0.87
CA ILE A 189 4.74 17.12 -1.26
C ILE A 189 3.44 17.08 -2.06
N ALA A 190 2.39 17.75 -1.61
CA ALA A 190 1.08 17.73 -2.27
C ALA A 190 1.10 18.31 -3.70
N GLU A 191 2.03 19.23 -3.98
CA GLU A 191 2.20 19.85 -5.29
C GLU A 191 3.20 19.09 -6.17
N ALA A 192 4.26 18.55 -5.55
CA ALA A 192 5.37 17.90 -6.26
C ALA A 192 5.05 16.45 -6.68
N PHE A 193 4.15 15.77 -5.97
CA PHE A 193 3.80 14.37 -6.21
C PHE A 193 2.34 14.25 -6.64
N ARG A 194 2.12 14.06 -7.93
CA ARG A 194 0.78 13.96 -8.51
C ARG A 194 0.32 12.50 -8.55
N VAL A 195 -0.72 12.19 -7.80
CA VAL A 195 -1.32 10.85 -7.76
C VAL A 195 -2.28 10.67 -8.93
N GLU A 196 -2.08 9.62 -9.70
CA GLU A 196 -2.94 9.20 -10.80
C GLU A 196 -3.52 7.83 -10.49
N ARG A 197 -4.84 7.68 -10.63
CA ARG A 197 -5.54 6.41 -10.48
C ARG A 197 -5.93 5.87 -11.83
N ARG A 198 -5.80 4.57 -12.01
CA ARG A 198 -6.18 3.86 -13.22
C ARG A 198 -7.30 2.89 -12.91
N ASP A 199 -8.30 2.86 -13.75
CA ASP A 199 -9.28 1.78 -13.72
C ASP A 199 -8.67 0.57 -14.45
N ILE A 200 -8.47 -0.51 -13.72
CA ILE A 200 -7.92 -1.77 -14.25
C ILE A 200 -8.98 -2.87 -14.36
N GLY A 201 -10.25 -2.55 -14.04
CA GLY A 201 -11.33 -3.53 -13.98
C GLY A 201 -10.99 -4.71 -13.07
N ASP A 202 -11.18 -5.93 -13.58
CA ASP A 202 -10.89 -7.19 -12.85
C ASP A 202 -9.44 -7.68 -13.04
N ALA A 203 -8.55 -6.87 -13.66
CA ALA A 203 -7.16 -7.27 -13.88
C ALA A 203 -6.40 -7.40 -12.56
N TYR A 204 -5.45 -8.34 -12.51
CA TYR A 204 -4.59 -8.52 -11.34
C TYR A 204 -3.72 -7.28 -11.13
N PRO A 205 -3.81 -6.60 -9.97
CA PRO A 205 -3.24 -5.26 -9.78
C PRO A 205 -1.72 -5.24 -9.53
N TRP A 206 -1.14 -6.37 -9.15
CA TRP A 206 0.27 -6.44 -8.73
C TRP A 206 1.18 -6.82 -9.89
N THR A 207 1.10 -6.05 -10.98
CA THR A 207 2.01 -6.16 -12.15
C THR A 207 2.45 -4.78 -12.61
N LEU A 208 3.53 -4.74 -13.37
CA LEU A 208 4.07 -3.50 -13.94
C LEU A 208 3.06 -2.77 -14.83
N GLU A 209 2.23 -3.53 -15.55
CA GLU A 209 1.23 -3.02 -16.50
C GLU A 209 -0.04 -2.54 -15.81
N ASN A 210 -0.43 -3.22 -14.72
CA ASN A 210 -1.73 -3.03 -14.07
C ASN A 210 -1.64 -2.30 -12.73
N ALA A 211 -0.53 -1.62 -12.43
CA ALA A 211 -0.44 -0.80 -11.22
C ALA A 211 -1.65 0.18 -11.18
N PRO A 212 -2.57 0.08 -10.20
CA PRO A 212 -3.81 0.86 -10.23
C PRO A 212 -3.61 2.29 -9.74
N VAL A 213 -2.46 2.57 -9.13
CA VAL A 213 -2.08 3.90 -8.64
C VAL A 213 -0.66 4.20 -9.06
N GLU A 214 -0.46 5.32 -9.73
CA GLU A 214 0.83 5.86 -10.11
C GLU A 214 1.04 7.21 -9.40
N ILE A 215 2.30 7.53 -9.09
CA ILE A 215 2.69 8.85 -8.60
C ILE A 215 3.69 9.43 -9.59
N LYS A 216 3.37 10.59 -10.16
CA LYS A 216 4.27 11.36 -11.02
C LYS A 216 5.07 12.31 -10.16
N ALA A 217 6.37 12.35 -10.38
CA ALA A 217 7.29 13.20 -9.66
C ALA A 217 8.39 13.71 -10.60
N ARG A 218 9.08 14.77 -10.21
CA ARG A 218 10.30 15.23 -10.86
C ARG A 218 11.48 14.40 -10.38
N GLY A 219 12.24 13.84 -11.30
CA GLY A 219 13.51 13.18 -11.03
C GLY A 219 14.64 13.74 -11.87
N ARG A 220 15.87 13.41 -11.51
CA ARG A 220 17.06 13.74 -12.28
C ARG A 220 18.01 12.55 -12.25
N ARG A 221 18.54 12.18 -13.40
CA ARG A 221 19.49 11.05 -13.46
C ARG A 221 20.79 11.39 -12.76
N LEU A 222 21.35 10.39 -12.08
CA LEU A 222 22.65 10.45 -11.44
C LEU A 222 23.57 9.42 -12.10
N ASP A 223 24.39 9.88 -13.05
CA ASP A 223 25.21 8.99 -13.89
C ASP A 223 26.30 8.26 -13.08
N GLU A 224 26.74 8.84 -11.96
CA GLU A 224 27.70 8.20 -11.05
C GLU A 224 27.11 7.03 -10.26
N TRP A 225 25.76 6.91 -10.17
CA TRP A 225 25.11 5.77 -9.56
C TRP A 225 25.02 4.63 -10.58
N VAL A 226 26.03 3.80 -10.58
CA VAL A 226 26.23 2.72 -11.55
C VAL A 226 25.90 1.36 -10.98
N LEU A 227 25.83 0.35 -11.86
CA LEU A 227 25.65 -1.04 -11.43
C LEU A 227 26.92 -1.55 -10.73
N TYR A 228 26.72 -2.33 -9.68
CA TYR A 228 27.72 -3.10 -8.99
C TYR A 228 27.29 -4.56 -8.96
N GLN A 229 28.10 -5.46 -9.52
CA GLN A 229 27.78 -6.89 -9.62
C GLN A 229 26.37 -7.16 -10.19
N GLU A 230 26.03 -6.44 -11.27
CA GLU A 230 24.75 -6.57 -11.99
C GLU A 230 23.49 -6.11 -11.21
N SER A 231 23.66 -5.49 -10.06
CA SER A 231 22.61 -4.87 -9.26
C SER A 231 22.85 -3.37 -9.14
N ALA A 232 21.88 -2.61 -8.66
CA ALA A 232 22.11 -1.21 -8.29
C ALA A 232 23.29 -1.13 -7.31
N GLY A 233 24.24 -0.25 -7.61
CA GLY A 233 25.39 -0.01 -6.74
C GLY A 233 24.98 0.58 -5.39
N PRO A 234 25.97 0.77 -4.48
CA PRO A 234 25.71 1.36 -3.18
C PRO A 234 24.93 2.66 -3.31
N GLN A 235 23.99 2.87 -2.37
CA GLN A 235 23.17 4.07 -2.33
C GLN A 235 24.04 5.33 -2.20
N PRO A 236 23.96 6.28 -3.14
CA PRO A 236 24.71 7.54 -3.01
C PRO A 236 24.18 8.38 -1.85
N TYR A 237 25.10 9.08 -1.17
CA TYR A 237 24.74 10.01 -0.11
C TYR A 237 23.94 11.19 -0.66
N SER A 238 22.92 11.63 0.04
CA SER A 238 22.19 12.87 -0.28
C SER A 238 22.87 14.08 0.40
N THR A 239 23.09 15.20 -0.27
CA THR A 239 22.52 15.62 -1.54
C THR A 239 23.58 15.51 -2.63
N ASN A 240 23.15 15.07 -3.83
CA ASN A 240 24.03 15.00 -4.98
C ASN A 240 23.87 16.21 -5.92
N GLU A 241 24.88 16.47 -6.72
CA GLU A 241 24.85 17.44 -7.79
C GLU A 241 25.00 16.71 -9.13
N THR A 242 24.14 17.00 -10.08
CA THR A 242 24.19 16.44 -11.43
C THR A 242 23.70 17.48 -12.44
N ALA A 243 24.34 17.53 -13.60
CA ALA A 243 23.98 18.43 -14.69
C ALA A 243 22.83 17.91 -15.56
N ASN A 244 22.40 16.66 -15.38
CA ASN A 244 21.33 16.08 -16.17
C ASN A 244 20.03 16.89 -16.06
N PRO A 245 19.19 16.95 -17.11
CA PRO A 245 17.92 17.66 -17.06
C PRO A 245 16.97 17.00 -16.08
N ALA A 246 16.01 17.78 -15.56
CA ALA A 246 14.88 17.26 -14.84
C ALA A 246 13.94 16.53 -15.80
N GLU A 247 13.44 15.38 -15.39
CA GLU A 247 12.50 14.56 -16.14
C GLU A 247 11.29 14.21 -15.23
N GLU A 248 10.13 13.98 -15.84
CA GLU A 248 9.02 13.37 -15.12
C GLU A 248 9.28 11.87 -14.98
N ILE A 249 9.26 11.37 -13.77
CA ILE A 249 9.35 9.95 -13.44
C ILE A 249 8.04 9.43 -12.90
N THR A 250 7.82 8.14 -13.07
CA THR A 250 6.63 7.45 -12.56
C THR A 250 7.02 6.50 -11.45
N LEU A 251 6.34 6.61 -10.32
CA LEU A 251 6.46 5.71 -9.19
C LEU A 251 5.21 4.84 -9.12
N ILE A 252 5.38 3.55 -8.83
CA ILE A 252 4.30 2.57 -8.69
C ILE A 252 4.45 1.81 -7.37
N PRO A 253 3.40 1.17 -6.85
CA PRO A 253 3.53 0.37 -5.64
C PRO A 253 4.63 -0.67 -5.73
N TYR A 254 5.43 -0.81 -4.69
CA TYR A 254 6.58 -1.73 -4.60
C TYR A 254 6.27 -3.16 -5.07
N GLY A 255 5.05 -3.65 -4.77
CA GLY A 255 4.62 -4.99 -5.18
C GLY A 255 4.30 -5.14 -6.69
N CYS A 256 4.24 -4.03 -7.45
CA CYS A 256 3.90 -4.04 -8.87
C CYS A 256 5.11 -4.18 -9.79
N THR A 257 6.34 -4.20 -9.28
CA THR A 257 7.56 -4.29 -10.09
C THR A 257 8.54 -5.30 -9.51
N THR A 258 9.38 -5.87 -10.35
CA THR A 258 10.45 -6.80 -9.96
C THR A 258 11.77 -6.07 -9.74
N LEU A 259 12.10 -5.11 -10.61
CA LEU A 259 13.24 -4.21 -10.44
C LEU A 259 12.82 -3.03 -9.58
N ARG A 260 13.46 -2.86 -8.41
CA ARG A 260 12.96 -1.95 -7.37
C ARG A 260 14.01 -0.94 -6.96
N ILE A 261 13.74 0.32 -7.24
CA ILE A 261 14.41 1.48 -6.65
C ILE A 261 13.35 2.22 -5.85
N THR A 262 13.45 2.18 -4.52
CA THR A 262 12.52 2.78 -3.56
C THR A 262 13.14 3.87 -2.72
N GLU A 263 14.44 3.82 -2.54
CA GLU A 263 15.23 4.83 -1.86
C GLU A 263 15.91 5.71 -2.90
N PHE A 264 15.52 6.98 -2.92
CA PHE A 264 16.02 7.94 -3.89
C PHE A 264 17.02 8.86 -3.21
N PRO A 265 18.29 8.93 -3.70
CA PRO A 265 19.19 10.01 -3.33
C PRO A 265 18.56 11.35 -3.68
N LEU A 266 18.95 12.41 -3.03
CA LEU A 266 18.44 13.75 -3.33
C LEU A 266 19.42 14.56 -4.16
N THR A 267 18.87 15.46 -4.96
CA THR A 267 19.64 16.48 -5.69
C THR A 267 19.10 17.89 -5.43
N ARG A 268 19.94 18.91 -5.59
CA ARG A 268 19.52 20.31 -5.55
C ARG A 268 19.28 20.86 -6.93
N ASP A 269 18.33 21.76 -7.05
CA ASP A 269 18.16 22.53 -8.30
C ASP A 269 19.08 23.74 -8.27
N LEU A 270 20.25 23.57 -8.86
CA LEU A 270 21.29 24.62 -8.92
C LEU A 270 20.85 25.88 -9.68
N ARG A 271 19.77 25.79 -10.50
CA ARG A 271 19.28 26.94 -11.29
C ARG A 271 18.50 27.96 -10.47
N LYS A 272 18.13 27.65 -9.23
CA LYS A 272 17.35 28.54 -8.35
C LYS A 272 18.21 29.39 -7.40
N ASN A 273 19.52 29.29 -7.50
CA ASN A 273 20.45 30.02 -6.61
C ASN A 273 21.15 31.23 -7.31
N TRP A 274 20.55 31.76 -8.40
CA TRP A 274 21.03 32.96 -9.09
C TRP A 274 19.89 33.96 -9.28
#